data_799626e7cd6aa226848cc85534c5504f
#
_entry.id   799626e7cd6aa226848cc85534c5504f
#
_cell.length_a   1.000
_cell.length_b   1.000
_cell.length_c   1.000
_cell.angle_alpha   90.00
_cell.angle_beta   90.00
_cell.angle_gamma   90.00
#
_symmetry.space_group_name_H-M   'P 1'
#
loop_
_entity.id
_entity.type
_entity.pdbx_description
1 polymer ?
#
loop_
_entity_poly.entity_id
_entity_poly.type
_entity_poly.pdbx_seq_one_letter_code
_entity_poly.pdbx_strand_id
1 'polypeptide(L)' 'MHVKKDDNVIVLTGKDKGKKGAVVKAFPKENRVVVSGVNILKKHQRPTKSGQKGQIIEKTMPIHASNVRKV' A
#
# COMPACT_ATOMS: atom_id res chain seq x y z
N MET A 1 13.81 8.29 -8.34
CA MET A 1 13.34 7.44 -7.24
C MET A 1 14.10 6.13 -7.24
N HIS A 2 14.51 5.64 -6.10
CA HIS A 2 15.40 4.46 -6.00
C HIS A 2 14.68 3.12 -6.16
N VAL A 3 13.35 3.12 -6.22
CA VAL A 3 12.55 1.91 -6.44
C VAL A 3 11.62 2.11 -7.63
N LYS A 4 11.29 1.02 -8.29
CA LYS A 4 10.42 1.02 -9.48
C LYS A 4 9.31 0.00 -9.31
N LYS A 5 8.29 0.08 -10.17
CA LYS A 5 7.27 -0.94 -10.27
C LYS A 5 7.93 -2.32 -10.46
N ASP A 6 7.39 -3.32 -9.76
CA ASP A 6 7.85 -4.70 -9.75
C ASP A 6 9.14 -4.95 -8.95
N ASP A 7 9.74 -3.94 -8.36
CA ASP A 7 10.88 -4.13 -7.45
C ASP A 7 10.39 -4.72 -6.13
N ASN A 8 11.20 -5.61 -5.56
CA ASN A 8 10.96 -6.11 -4.21
C ASN A 8 11.60 -5.14 -3.22
N VAL A 9 10.83 -4.76 -2.22
CA VAL A 9 11.28 -3.80 -1.21
C VAL A 9 10.94 -4.28 0.20
N ILE A 10 11.67 -3.75 1.17
CA ILE A 10 11.38 -3.96 2.59
C ILE A 10 10.98 -2.62 3.21
N VAL A 11 9.96 -2.64 4.06
CA VAL A 11 9.50 -1.45 4.77
C VAL A 11 10.42 -1.17 5.95
N LEU A 12 10.92 0.05 6.06
CA LEU A 12 11.89 0.45 7.08
C LEU A 12 11.25 1.06 8.31
N THR A 13 10.06 1.65 8.18
CA THR A 13 9.41 2.40 9.26
C THR A 13 7.91 2.12 9.31
N GLY A 14 7.28 2.54 10.40
CA GLY A 14 5.85 2.44 10.58
C GLY A 14 5.39 1.09 11.10
N LYS A 15 4.08 0.88 11.09
CA LYS A 15 3.47 -0.34 11.60
C LYS A 15 3.83 -1.59 10.78
N ASP A 16 4.23 -1.40 9.53
CA ASP A 16 4.59 -2.50 8.64
C ASP A 16 6.10 -2.73 8.55
N LYS A 17 6.87 -2.13 9.46
CA LYS A 17 8.32 -2.28 9.51
C LYS A 17 8.74 -3.75 9.44
N GLY A 18 9.67 -4.04 8.53
CA GLY A 18 10.18 -5.40 8.34
C GLY A 18 9.39 -6.23 7.34
N LYS A 19 8.24 -5.76 6.88
CA LYS A 19 7.49 -6.48 5.84
C LYS A 19 8.13 -6.27 4.48
N LYS A 20 8.10 -7.32 3.68
CA LYS A 20 8.61 -7.31 2.30
C LYS A 20 7.44 -7.42 1.33
N GLY A 21 7.58 -6.78 0.19
CA GLY A 21 6.58 -6.89 -0.86
C GLY A 21 7.09 -6.33 -2.17
N ALA A 22 6.33 -6.54 -3.24
CA ALA A 22 6.65 -6.00 -4.54
C ALA A 22 5.93 -4.66 -4.74
N VAL A 23 6.62 -3.73 -5.39
CA VAL A 23 6.02 -2.44 -5.76
C VAL A 23 5.00 -2.67 -6.86
N VAL A 24 3.75 -2.36 -6.56
CA VAL A 24 2.64 -2.51 -7.51
C VAL A 24 2.54 -1.28 -8.41
N LYS A 25 2.80 -0.12 -7.84
CA LYS A 25 2.70 1.15 -8.56
C LYS A 25 3.68 2.15 -7.95
N ALA A 26 4.23 3.01 -8.78
CA ALA A 26 5.15 4.05 -8.33
C ALA A 26 4.66 5.41 -8.79
N PHE A 27 4.83 6.42 -7.93
CA PHE A 27 4.48 7.80 -8.22
C PHE A 27 5.73 8.67 -8.05
N PRO A 28 6.59 8.76 -9.07
CA PRO A 28 7.87 9.50 -8.95
C PRO A 28 7.70 10.96 -8.59
N LYS A 29 6.66 11.60 -9.09
CA LYS A 29 6.41 13.02 -8.81
C LYS A 29 6.12 13.28 -7.35
N GLU A 30 5.55 12.30 -6.65
CA GLU A 30 5.18 12.41 -5.24
C GLU A 30 6.17 11.68 -4.33
N ASN A 31 7.16 10.99 -4.90
CA ASN A 31 8.07 10.11 -4.16
C ASN A 31 7.33 9.09 -3.32
N ARG A 32 6.28 8.49 -3.88
CA ARG A 32 5.45 7.50 -3.21
C ARG A 32 5.37 6.23 -4.02
N VAL A 33 5.20 5.11 -3.32
CA VAL A 33 5.04 3.79 -3.94
C VAL A 33 3.92 3.03 -3.23
N VAL A 34 3.26 2.17 -4.00
CA VAL A 34 2.28 1.24 -3.47
C VAL A 34 2.94 -0.14 -3.44
N VAL A 35 3.03 -0.73 -2.26
CA VAL A 35 3.68 -2.03 -2.06
C VAL A 35 2.61 -3.06 -1.73
N SER A 36 2.65 -4.18 -2.42
CA SER A 36 1.69 -5.28 -2.22
C SER A 36 1.78 -5.82 -0.80
N GLY A 37 0.64 -5.93 -0.12
CA GLY A 37 0.56 -6.46 1.23
C GLY A 37 1.03 -5.52 2.33
N VAL A 38 1.39 -4.28 1.98
CA VAL A 38 1.90 -3.29 2.94
C VAL A 38 0.99 -2.07 2.94
N ASN A 39 0.83 -1.47 4.11
CA ASN A 39 0.01 -0.27 4.32
C ASN A 39 -1.42 -0.46 3.81
N ILE A 40 -2.00 -1.60 4.16
CA ILE A 40 -3.36 -1.93 3.79
C ILE A 40 -4.33 -1.25 4.75
N LEU A 41 -5.26 -0.50 4.20
CA LEU A 41 -6.35 0.10 4.94
C LEU A 41 -7.62 -0.70 4.71
N LYS A 42 -8.19 -1.24 5.78
CA LYS A 42 -9.50 -1.90 5.72
C LYS A 42 -10.58 -0.85 5.90
N LYS A 43 -11.37 -0.65 4.87
CA LYS A 43 -12.43 0.34 4.90
C LYS A 43 -13.78 -0.35 4.92
N HIS A 44 -14.57 -0.07 5.95
CA HIS A 44 -15.91 -0.57 6.06
C HIS A 44 -16.84 0.29 5.23
N GLN A 45 -17.42 -0.29 4.18
CA GLN A 45 -18.29 0.43 3.28
C GLN A 45 -19.75 0.14 3.62
N ARG A 46 -20.50 1.20 3.88
CA ARG A 46 -21.93 1.05 4.15
C ARG A 46 -22.69 0.75 2.87
N PRO A 47 -23.77 -0.05 2.95
CA PRO A 47 -24.61 -0.28 1.79
C PRO A 47 -25.29 1.02 1.36
N THR A 48 -25.37 1.23 0.05
CA THR A 48 -26.02 2.42 -0.51
C THR A 48 -27.49 2.23 -0.76
N LYS A 49 -27.96 0.98 -0.73
CA LYS A 49 -29.36 0.64 -0.94
C LYS A 49 -29.86 -0.22 0.22
N SER A 50 -31.17 -0.08 0.49
CA SER A 50 -31.82 -0.90 1.50
C SER A 50 -31.68 -2.39 1.17
N GLY A 51 -31.32 -3.20 2.17
CA GLY A 51 -31.17 -4.63 2.01
C GLY A 51 -29.80 -5.10 1.59
N GLN A 52 -28.88 -4.22 1.26
CA GLN A 52 -27.50 -4.60 0.94
C GLN A 52 -26.67 -4.71 2.20
N LYS A 53 -25.78 -5.69 2.23
CA LYS A 53 -24.82 -5.83 3.33
C LYS A 53 -23.64 -4.91 3.11
N GLY A 54 -23.11 -4.37 4.21
CA GLY A 54 -21.86 -3.62 4.16
C GLY A 54 -20.71 -4.51 3.71
N GLN A 55 -19.72 -3.91 3.08
CA GLN A 55 -18.54 -4.62 2.63
C GLN A 55 -17.31 -4.05 3.29
N ILE A 56 -16.35 -4.92 3.61
CA ILE A 56 -15.02 -4.51 4.03
C ILE A 56 -14.14 -4.53 2.79
N ILE A 57 -13.59 -3.37 2.45
CA ILE A 57 -12.72 -3.22 1.31
C ILE A 57 -11.29 -3.03 1.82
N GLU A 58 -10.38 -3.89 1.37
CA GLU A 58 -8.96 -3.72 1.62
C GLU A 58 -8.37 -2.87 0.52
N LYS A 59 -7.75 -1.76 0.90
CA LYS A 59 -7.14 -0.84 -0.06
C LYS A 59 -5.69 -0.61 0.33
N THR A 60 -4.78 -0.89 -0.59
CA THR A 60 -3.36 -0.63 -0.39
C THR A 60 -3.08 0.85 -0.62
N MET A 61 -2.57 1.51 0.40
CA MET A 61 -2.28 2.94 0.34
C MET A 61 -0.82 3.19 -0.05
N PRO A 62 -0.54 4.28 -0.77
CA PRO A 62 0.83 4.65 -1.09
C PRO A 62 1.61 5.00 0.17
N ILE A 63 2.91 4.66 0.17
CA ILE A 63 3.83 5.07 1.23
C ILE A 63 4.98 5.84 0.60
N HIS A 64 5.64 6.70 1.39
CA HIS A 64 6.75 7.48 0.90
C HIS A 64 7.92 6.56 0.54
N ALA A 65 8.58 6.83 -0.59
CA ALA A 65 9.66 5.98 -1.09
C ALA A 65 10.84 5.88 -0.12
N SER A 66 11.06 6.92 0.70
CA SER A 66 12.13 6.89 1.72
C SER A 66 11.87 5.88 2.84
N ASN A 67 10.62 5.41 2.97
CA ASN A 67 10.24 4.44 4.00
C ASN A 67 10.44 3.00 3.56
N VAL A 68 10.91 2.78 2.35
CA VAL A 68 11.17 1.45 1.81
C VAL A 68 12.58 1.38 1.24
N ARG A 69 13.11 0.15 1.20
CA ARG A 69 14.42 -0.13 0.65
C ARG A 69 14.32 -1.28 -0.33
N LYS A 70 14.98 -1.17 -1.46
CA LYS A 70 15.05 -2.27 -2.42
C LYS A 70 15.83 -3.43 -1.83
N VAL A 71 15.26 -4.60 -1.94
CA VAL A 71 15.87 -5.84 -1.44
C VAL A 71 16.76 -6.46 -2.49
#